data_59532ad82f4361053c107a4c8c3629ba
#
_entry.id   59532ad82f4361053c107a4c8c3629ba
#
_cell.length_a   1.000
_cell.length_b   1.000
_cell.length_c   1.000
_cell.angle_alpha   90.00
_cell.angle_beta   90.00
_cell.angle_gamma   90.00
#
_symmetry.space_group_name_H-M   'P 1'
#
loop_
_entity.id
_entity.type
_entity.pdbx_description
1 polymer ?
#
loop_
_entity_poly.entity_id
_entity_poly.type
_entity_poly.pdbx_seq_one_letter_code
_entity_poly.pdbx_strand_id
1 'polypeptide(L)'
;STADFTLNANRGVALGGSNGTFNVDSGTTLTYGGIIAGSGSLTKVGTGTLVLTSQLSTYSGGTINNAGTLRLAATSIGSIGSATSGPIGTGSLTNNAILDVDGNLIHNTKTNNGSIINKPSPSTSFSSSSLAVIYGDSVSNSFTTDSNGAKTFSSSNTSSATINSSNGAVTLVRVGNATMSVSLAETNEYTSATDSYTITISPKTLTATASASNKVYDGLTTATTTLT
;
A
#
# COMPACT_ATOMS: atom_id res chain seq x y z
N SER A 1 15.00 -10.56 -32.22
CA SER A 1 16.07 -11.37 -31.64
C SER A 1 15.61 -12.82 -31.60
N THR A 2 16.38 -13.73 -32.14
CA THR A 2 16.05 -15.18 -32.19
C THR A 2 16.70 -15.97 -31.04
N ALA A 3 17.37 -15.31 -30.12
CA ALA A 3 17.98 -15.84 -28.89
C ALA A 3 18.03 -14.75 -27.82
N ASP A 4 18.23 -15.14 -26.58
CA ASP A 4 18.47 -14.19 -25.48
C ASP A 4 19.70 -13.35 -25.77
N PHE A 5 19.60 -12.06 -25.54
CA PHE A 5 20.64 -11.11 -25.88
C PHE A 5 20.72 -9.97 -24.84
N THR A 6 21.94 -9.63 -24.43
CA THR A 6 22.20 -8.46 -23.57
C THR A 6 22.95 -7.40 -24.36
N LEU A 7 22.33 -6.22 -24.47
CA LEU A 7 23.00 -5.04 -25.02
C LEU A 7 23.95 -4.44 -23.98
N ASN A 8 25.16 -4.06 -24.44
CA ASN A 8 26.16 -3.46 -23.56
C ASN A 8 25.62 -2.14 -22.95
N ALA A 9 25.65 -2.04 -21.63
CA ALA A 9 25.16 -0.89 -20.89
C ALA A 9 25.91 0.42 -21.17
N ASN A 10 27.15 0.35 -21.71
CA ASN A 10 27.92 1.53 -22.09
C ASN A 10 27.44 2.15 -23.42
N ARG A 11 26.47 1.54 -24.10
CA ARG A 11 25.85 2.11 -25.31
C ARG A 11 24.58 2.85 -24.91
N GLY A 12 24.61 4.17 -24.94
CA GLY A 12 23.42 5.00 -24.79
C GLY A 12 22.55 4.93 -26.07
N VAL A 13 21.25 5.15 -25.90
CA VAL A 13 20.28 5.33 -26.96
C VAL A 13 19.71 6.74 -26.90
N ALA A 14 19.80 7.49 -28.00
CA ALA A 14 19.18 8.80 -28.13
C ALA A 14 17.87 8.65 -28.92
N LEU A 15 16.74 8.89 -28.31
CA LEU A 15 15.43 9.01 -28.96
C LEU A 15 15.24 10.50 -29.32
N GLY A 16 15.59 10.85 -30.57
CA GLY A 16 15.38 12.22 -31.09
C GLY A 16 13.86 12.54 -31.20
N GLY A 17 13.50 13.41 -32.14
CA GLY A 17 12.09 13.66 -32.47
C GLY A 17 11.36 12.46 -33.10
N SER A 18 12.10 11.36 -33.37
CA SER A 18 11.55 10.08 -33.85
C SER A 18 11.50 9.06 -32.72
N ASN A 19 10.49 8.18 -32.77
CA ASN A 19 10.30 7.14 -31.79
C ASN A 19 11.23 5.94 -31.99
N GLY A 20 11.61 5.26 -30.92
CA GLY A 20 12.35 4.00 -30.96
C GLY A 20 11.48 2.79 -30.74
N THR A 21 11.82 1.68 -31.37
CA THR A 21 11.08 0.41 -31.17
C THR A 21 12.06 -0.72 -30.85
N PHE A 22 11.74 -1.45 -29.76
CA PHE A 22 12.31 -2.76 -29.50
C PHE A 22 11.32 -3.85 -29.95
N ASN A 23 11.72 -4.65 -30.93
CA ASN A 23 11.01 -5.87 -31.32
C ASN A 23 11.73 -7.07 -30.72
N VAL A 24 11.05 -7.81 -29.83
CA VAL A 24 11.60 -8.98 -29.15
C VAL A 24 10.71 -10.18 -29.49
N ASP A 25 11.30 -11.17 -30.15
CA ASP A 25 10.58 -12.33 -30.67
C ASP A 25 10.14 -13.30 -29.54
N SER A 26 9.14 -14.11 -29.83
CA SER A 26 8.61 -15.09 -28.90
C SER A 26 9.70 -16.01 -28.34
N GLY A 27 9.64 -16.30 -27.03
CA GLY A 27 10.58 -17.17 -26.34
C GLY A 27 11.97 -16.58 -26.15
N THR A 28 12.18 -15.29 -26.45
CA THR A 28 13.48 -14.62 -26.26
C THR A 28 13.40 -13.47 -25.27
N THR A 29 14.54 -13.16 -24.65
CA THR A 29 14.71 -12.04 -23.71
C THR A 29 15.79 -11.10 -24.24
N LEU A 30 15.46 -9.80 -24.35
CA LEU A 30 16.40 -8.73 -24.58
C LEU A 30 16.62 -7.94 -23.29
N THR A 31 17.85 -7.95 -22.77
CA THR A 31 18.22 -7.13 -21.60
C THR A 31 19.01 -5.90 -22.06
N TYR A 32 18.57 -4.71 -21.59
CA TYR A 32 19.23 -3.45 -21.87
C TYR A 32 19.42 -2.61 -20.60
N GLY A 33 20.68 -2.35 -20.26
CA GLY A 33 21.09 -1.57 -19.09
C GLY A 33 21.63 -0.17 -19.40
N GLY A 34 21.70 0.22 -20.67
CA GLY A 34 22.18 1.54 -21.08
C GLY A 34 21.16 2.66 -20.83
N ILE A 35 21.63 3.90 -20.82
CA ILE A 35 20.79 5.08 -20.68
C ILE A 35 20.05 5.34 -21.98
N ILE A 36 18.74 5.56 -21.91
CA ILE A 36 17.90 6.04 -22.99
C ILE A 36 17.54 7.50 -22.69
N ALA A 37 17.82 8.42 -23.62
CA ALA A 37 17.57 9.84 -23.45
C ALA A 37 16.89 10.44 -24.68
N GLY A 38 16.38 11.67 -24.58
CA GLY A 38 15.79 12.44 -25.68
C GLY A 38 14.30 12.70 -25.52
N SER A 39 13.66 13.24 -26.57
CA SER A 39 12.24 13.63 -26.55
C SER A 39 11.31 12.60 -27.20
N GLY A 40 11.84 11.62 -27.92
CA GLY A 40 11.05 10.57 -28.55
C GLY A 40 10.48 9.55 -27.58
N SER A 41 9.52 8.75 -28.04
CA SER A 41 8.93 7.65 -27.29
C SER A 41 9.62 6.31 -27.56
N LEU A 42 9.48 5.38 -26.62
CA LEU A 42 9.92 4.00 -26.74
C LEU A 42 8.72 3.08 -26.90
N THR A 43 8.72 2.24 -27.93
CA THR A 43 7.68 1.22 -28.13
C THR A 43 8.28 -0.18 -28.02
N LYS A 44 7.68 -1.03 -27.21
CA LYS A 44 7.96 -2.46 -27.16
C LYS A 44 6.91 -3.21 -27.97
N VAL A 45 7.38 -3.99 -28.95
CA VAL A 45 6.57 -4.93 -29.76
C VAL A 45 7.17 -6.34 -29.69
N GLY A 46 6.50 -7.31 -30.33
CA GLY A 46 6.88 -8.72 -30.28
C GLY A 46 6.51 -9.38 -28.94
N THR A 47 6.32 -10.69 -28.95
CA THR A 47 5.77 -11.44 -27.80
C THR A 47 6.82 -11.91 -26.80
N GLY A 48 8.10 -11.64 -27.01
CA GLY A 48 9.19 -11.89 -26.07
C GLY A 48 9.28 -10.87 -24.95
N THR A 49 10.34 -10.96 -24.14
CA THR A 49 10.55 -10.12 -22.95
C THR A 49 11.64 -9.07 -23.20
N LEU A 50 11.32 -7.80 -22.95
CA LEU A 50 12.29 -6.72 -22.83
C LEU A 50 12.55 -6.41 -21.36
N VAL A 51 13.82 -6.48 -20.93
CA VAL A 51 14.24 -6.13 -19.56
C VAL A 51 15.01 -4.81 -19.59
N LEU A 52 14.53 -3.80 -18.88
CA LEU A 52 15.19 -2.50 -18.72
C LEU A 52 15.74 -2.38 -17.29
N THR A 53 17.06 -2.21 -17.15
CA THR A 53 17.75 -2.23 -15.86
C THR A 53 18.34 -0.89 -15.44
N SER A 54 18.25 0.16 -16.27
CA SER A 54 18.81 1.48 -15.96
C SER A 54 17.83 2.38 -15.21
N GLN A 55 18.26 2.93 -14.07
CA GLN A 55 17.54 4.00 -13.35
C GLN A 55 17.75 5.39 -13.96
N LEU A 56 18.66 5.54 -14.92
CA LEU A 56 19.16 6.83 -15.38
C LEU A 56 18.58 7.29 -16.71
N SER A 57 17.63 6.54 -17.28
CA SER A 57 16.99 6.96 -18.53
C SER A 57 16.06 8.15 -18.28
N THR A 58 16.11 9.12 -19.21
CA THR A 58 15.45 10.44 -19.09
C THR A 58 14.59 10.82 -20.29
N TYR A 59 14.39 9.93 -21.27
CA TYR A 59 13.55 10.24 -22.41
C TYR A 59 12.11 10.59 -21.98
N SER A 60 11.51 11.57 -22.66
CA SER A 60 10.26 12.18 -22.20
C SER A 60 9.03 11.84 -23.05
N GLY A 61 9.18 11.22 -24.21
CA GLY A 61 8.06 10.90 -25.11
C GLY A 61 7.17 9.75 -24.63
N GLY A 62 7.53 9.11 -23.50
CA GLY A 62 6.76 8.02 -22.92
C GLY A 62 7.14 6.64 -23.45
N THR A 63 6.56 5.62 -22.84
CA THR A 63 6.78 4.21 -23.18
C THR A 63 5.47 3.52 -23.50
N ILE A 64 5.43 2.71 -24.55
CA ILE A 64 4.28 1.93 -24.96
C ILE A 64 4.68 0.45 -25.01
N ASN A 65 4.08 -0.38 -24.18
CA ASN A 65 4.21 -1.83 -24.23
C ASN A 65 3.02 -2.42 -24.98
N ASN A 66 3.19 -2.73 -26.26
CA ASN A 66 2.09 -3.23 -27.11
C ASN A 66 1.94 -4.74 -27.11
N ALA A 67 3.01 -5.50 -26.85
CA ALA A 67 2.93 -6.95 -26.86
C ALA A 67 4.03 -7.59 -26.01
N GLY A 68 3.83 -8.83 -25.55
CA GLY A 68 4.77 -9.57 -24.72
C GLY A 68 4.99 -8.98 -23.34
N THR A 69 6.18 -9.14 -22.76
CA THR A 69 6.51 -8.67 -21.42
C THR A 69 7.52 -7.53 -21.46
N LEU A 70 7.18 -6.41 -20.82
CA LEU A 70 8.13 -5.36 -20.46
C LEU A 70 8.46 -5.54 -18.97
N ARG A 71 9.71 -5.93 -18.66
CA ARG A 71 10.20 -6.07 -17.29
C ARG A 71 11.06 -4.87 -16.91
N LEU A 72 10.74 -4.25 -15.78
CA LEU A 72 11.42 -3.07 -15.25
C LEU A 72 12.22 -3.49 -14.01
N ALA A 73 13.48 -3.85 -14.20
CA ALA A 73 14.37 -4.36 -13.15
C ALA A 73 15.12 -3.23 -12.41
N ALA A 74 14.50 -2.06 -12.31
CA ALA A 74 14.98 -0.92 -11.54
C ALA A 74 13.84 0.00 -11.13
N THR A 75 13.94 0.62 -9.95
CA THR A 75 12.98 1.61 -9.46
C THR A 75 13.17 2.95 -10.19
N SER A 76 12.07 3.66 -10.47
CA SER A 76 12.13 5.06 -10.95
C SER A 76 12.56 6.00 -9.81
N ILE A 77 13.18 7.12 -10.17
CA ILE A 77 13.51 8.22 -9.25
C ILE A 77 12.47 9.33 -9.42
N GLY A 78 12.05 9.95 -8.31
CA GLY A 78 11.05 11.01 -8.29
C GLY A 78 9.89 10.73 -7.34
N SER A 79 8.72 11.25 -7.65
CA SER A 79 7.48 11.03 -6.91
C SER A 79 6.44 10.32 -7.78
N ILE A 80 5.45 9.66 -7.18
CA ILE A 80 4.37 8.99 -7.92
C ILE A 80 3.66 9.99 -8.84
N GLY A 81 3.59 9.66 -10.12
CA GLY A 81 3.06 10.52 -11.18
C GLY A 81 4.05 11.54 -11.74
N SER A 82 5.28 11.63 -11.19
CA SER A 82 6.31 12.61 -11.60
C SER A 82 7.71 12.01 -11.47
N ALA A 83 8.03 11.04 -12.33
CA ALA A 83 9.37 10.47 -12.41
C ALA A 83 10.37 11.50 -12.99
N THR A 84 11.57 11.58 -12.41
CA THR A 84 12.67 12.39 -12.92
C THR A 84 13.68 11.57 -13.71
N SER A 85 13.75 10.28 -13.47
CA SER A 85 14.45 9.28 -14.29
C SER A 85 13.95 7.87 -13.94
N GLY A 86 14.29 6.89 -14.76
CA GLY A 86 13.90 5.51 -14.50
C GLY A 86 14.08 4.60 -15.72
N PRO A 87 13.74 3.32 -15.59
CA PRO A 87 13.90 2.37 -16.70
C PRO A 87 13.04 2.76 -17.92
N ILE A 88 11.95 3.48 -17.72
CA ILE A 88 11.06 3.96 -18.79
C ILE A 88 11.08 5.49 -18.96
N GLY A 89 12.19 6.14 -18.58
CA GLY A 89 12.36 7.59 -18.71
C GLY A 89 11.44 8.38 -17.78
N THR A 90 11.07 9.59 -18.21
CA THR A 90 10.22 10.53 -17.42
C THR A 90 8.80 10.64 -17.95
N GLY A 91 8.53 10.18 -19.16
CA GLY A 91 7.21 10.22 -19.78
C GLY A 91 6.23 9.19 -19.22
N SER A 92 4.98 9.24 -19.69
CA SER A 92 3.96 8.28 -19.27
C SER A 92 4.21 6.87 -19.82
N LEU A 93 3.66 5.87 -19.13
CA LEU A 93 3.64 4.48 -19.59
C LEU A 93 2.23 4.09 -20.02
N THR A 94 2.11 3.56 -21.24
CA THR A 94 0.90 2.85 -21.71
C THR A 94 1.22 1.36 -21.79
N ASN A 95 0.55 0.55 -20.98
CA ASN A 95 0.71 -0.90 -20.99
C ASN A 95 -0.52 -1.58 -21.60
N ASN A 96 -0.36 -2.20 -22.74
CA ASN A 96 -1.39 -2.98 -23.44
C ASN A 96 -1.15 -4.50 -23.35
N ALA A 97 -0.09 -4.94 -22.65
CA ALA A 97 0.29 -6.35 -22.55
C ALA A 97 0.71 -6.70 -21.10
N ILE A 98 1.85 -7.35 -20.89
CA ILE A 98 2.33 -7.69 -19.55
C ILE A 98 3.41 -6.68 -19.12
N LEU A 99 3.17 -5.99 -18.01
CA LEU A 99 4.17 -5.19 -17.30
C LEU A 99 4.62 -5.95 -16.06
N ASP A 100 5.88 -6.35 -16.02
CA ASP A 100 6.54 -6.94 -14.86
C ASP A 100 7.39 -5.87 -14.18
N VAL A 101 6.99 -5.41 -13.01
CA VAL A 101 7.74 -4.38 -12.28
C VAL A 101 8.80 -4.96 -11.34
N ASP A 102 8.93 -6.30 -11.28
CA ASP A 102 9.99 -7.01 -10.56
C ASP A 102 10.16 -6.52 -9.10
N GLY A 103 9.07 -6.22 -8.43
CA GLY A 103 9.06 -5.64 -7.08
C GLY A 103 9.46 -4.15 -7.00
N ASN A 104 9.74 -3.50 -8.12
CA ASN A 104 10.17 -2.11 -8.16
C ASN A 104 8.98 -1.13 -8.17
N LEU A 105 9.17 0.03 -7.58
CA LEU A 105 8.21 1.12 -7.62
C LEU A 105 8.45 1.98 -8.87
N ILE A 106 7.41 2.15 -9.70
CA ILE A 106 7.47 2.90 -10.95
C ILE A 106 6.64 4.17 -10.80
N HIS A 107 7.29 5.31 -10.73
CA HIS A 107 6.70 6.62 -10.43
C HIS A 107 5.98 7.29 -11.62
N ASN A 108 6.15 6.79 -12.82
CA ASN A 108 5.53 7.35 -14.03
C ASN A 108 4.00 7.28 -13.98
N THR A 109 3.33 8.24 -14.60
CA THR A 109 1.88 8.13 -14.87
C THR A 109 1.63 6.93 -15.77
N LYS A 110 0.69 6.05 -15.39
CA LYS A 110 0.42 4.80 -16.08
C LYS A 110 -1.01 4.72 -16.61
N THR A 111 -1.15 4.33 -17.86
CA THR A 111 -2.40 3.81 -18.45
C THR A 111 -2.24 2.31 -18.63
N ASN A 112 -3.02 1.52 -17.90
CA ASN A 112 -2.89 0.07 -17.93
C ASN A 112 -4.14 -0.57 -18.55
N ASN A 113 -3.97 -1.12 -19.75
CA ASN A 113 -4.97 -1.90 -20.48
C ASN A 113 -4.64 -3.41 -20.46
N GLY A 114 -3.46 -3.77 -19.94
CA GLY A 114 -2.96 -5.13 -19.79
C GLY A 114 -2.88 -5.56 -18.33
N SER A 115 -1.90 -6.39 -17.98
CA SER A 115 -1.65 -6.83 -16.60
C SER A 115 -0.35 -6.24 -16.05
N ILE A 116 -0.32 -6.01 -14.74
CA ILE A 116 0.89 -5.63 -13.99
C ILE A 116 1.15 -6.75 -12.99
N ILE A 117 2.36 -7.30 -12.99
CA ILE A 117 2.78 -8.40 -12.14
C ILE A 117 4.01 -8.03 -11.30
N ASN A 118 4.28 -8.81 -10.26
CA ASN A 118 5.43 -8.63 -9.36
C ASN A 118 5.50 -7.23 -8.74
N LYS A 119 4.35 -6.66 -8.37
CA LYS A 119 4.27 -5.39 -7.67
C LYS A 119 4.83 -5.51 -6.25
N PRO A 120 5.47 -4.47 -5.70
CA PRO A 120 5.88 -4.46 -4.30
C PRO A 120 4.68 -4.51 -3.36
N SER A 121 4.89 -5.03 -2.15
CA SER A 121 3.94 -4.88 -1.06
C SER A 121 4.02 -3.46 -0.49
N PRO A 122 2.89 -2.83 -0.14
CA PRO A 122 2.94 -1.53 0.53
C PRO A 122 3.44 -1.66 1.96
N SER A 123 4.03 -0.59 2.46
CA SER A 123 4.26 -0.45 3.90
C SER A 123 2.94 -0.22 4.62
N THR A 124 2.72 -0.92 5.73
CA THR A 124 1.52 -0.76 6.56
C THR A 124 1.92 -0.72 8.02
N SER A 125 1.33 0.17 8.80
CA SER A 125 1.59 0.23 10.23
C SER A 125 0.45 0.91 10.99
N PHE A 126 -0.03 0.25 12.05
CA PHE A 126 -0.75 0.91 13.13
C PHE A 126 0.24 1.53 14.13
N SER A 127 -0.11 2.64 14.76
CA SER A 127 0.74 3.30 15.76
C SER A 127 1.01 2.41 17.00
N SER A 128 0.15 1.43 17.25
CA SER A 128 0.33 0.40 18.27
C SER A 128 -0.18 -0.95 17.78
N SER A 129 0.56 -2.03 18.03
CA SER A 129 0.15 -3.40 17.73
C SER A 129 -0.85 -3.97 18.74
N SER A 130 -1.00 -3.33 19.90
CA SER A 130 -2.00 -3.68 20.93
C SER A 130 -2.40 -2.46 21.74
N LEU A 131 -3.68 -2.44 22.17
CA LEU A 131 -4.24 -1.43 23.05
C LEU A 131 -4.90 -2.08 24.24
N ALA A 132 -4.61 -1.60 25.45
CA ALA A 132 -5.35 -1.91 26.66
C ALA A 132 -6.15 -0.66 27.05
N VAL A 133 -7.48 -0.78 27.13
CA VAL A 133 -8.39 0.33 27.37
C VAL A 133 -9.43 -0.06 28.45
N ILE A 134 -10.03 0.94 29.08
CA ILE A 134 -11.12 0.76 30.03
C ILE A 134 -12.44 0.99 29.30
N TYR A 135 -13.47 0.21 29.59
CA TYR A 135 -14.79 0.42 29.00
C TYR A 135 -15.31 1.84 29.26
N GLY A 136 -15.66 2.54 28.19
CA GLY A 136 -16.09 3.93 28.20
C GLY A 136 -15.01 4.94 27.80
N ASP A 137 -13.76 4.50 27.62
CA ASP A 137 -12.71 5.37 27.09
C ASP A 137 -12.86 5.60 25.58
N SER A 138 -12.26 6.67 25.09
CA SER A 138 -12.08 6.89 23.66
C SER A 138 -10.86 6.11 23.15
N VAL A 139 -10.97 5.56 21.94
CA VAL A 139 -9.90 4.78 21.31
C VAL A 139 -9.37 5.51 20.08
N SER A 140 -8.05 5.63 19.99
CA SER A 140 -7.38 6.12 18.80
C SER A 140 -6.16 5.24 18.51
N ASN A 141 -6.05 4.74 17.28
CA ASN A 141 -4.88 4.03 16.79
C ASN A 141 -4.71 4.38 15.31
N SER A 142 -3.78 5.27 15.02
CA SER A 142 -3.57 5.77 13.65
C SER A 142 -2.97 4.69 12.77
N PHE A 143 -3.43 4.63 11.53
CA PHE A 143 -2.92 3.75 10.49
C PHE A 143 -2.19 4.55 9.42
N THR A 144 -0.99 4.12 9.05
CA THR A 144 -0.17 4.72 8.00
C THR A 144 0.14 3.71 6.91
N THR A 145 0.22 4.15 5.67
CA THR A 145 0.62 3.36 4.51
C THR A 145 1.09 4.28 3.39
N ASP A 146 1.96 3.78 2.52
CA ASP A 146 2.39 4.42 1.27
C ASP A 146 1.48 4.09 0.08
N SER A 147 0.52 3.16 0.25
CA SER A 147 -0.46 2.81 -0.79
C SER A 147 -1.67 3.74 -0.77
N ASN A 148 -2.16 4.10 -1.96
CA ASN A 148 -3.42 4.80 -2.17
C ASN A 148 -4.61 3.85 -2.38
N GLY A 149 -4.42 2.53 -2.19
CA GLY A 149 -5.47 1.52 -2.28
C GLY A 149 -6.63 1.78 -1.31
N ALA A 150 -7.83 1.38 -1.72
CA ALA A 150 -9.00 1.50 -0.87
C ALA A 150 -8.79 0.74 0.44
N LYS A 151 -9.12 1.39 1.56
CA LYS A 151 -9.00 0.83 2.91
C LYS A 151 -10.35 0.32 3.38
N THR A 152 -10.36 -0.88 3.93
CA THR A 152 -11.55 -1.44 4.58
C THR A 152 -11.17 -1.96 5.96
N PHE A 153 -11.79 -1.41 6.99
CA PHE A 153 -11.55 -1.82 8.37
C PHE A 153 -12.59 -2.82 8.84
N SER A 154 -12.19 -3.75 9.70
CA SER A 154 -13.05 -4.78 10.27
C SER A 154 -12.66 -5.12 11.70
N SER A 155 -13.62 -5.67 12.46
CA SER A 155 -13.43 -6.18 13.81
C SER A 155 -13.73 -7.68 13.86
N SER A 156 -12.87 -8.45 14.51
CA SER A 156 -13.07 -9.89 14.71
C SER A 156 -14.18 -10.20 15.73
N ASN A 157 -14.55 -9.23 16.59
CA ASN A 157 -15.54 -9.41 17.64
C ASN A 157 -16.35 -8.11 17.85
N THR A 158 -17.39 -7.94 17.05
CA THR A 158 -18.28 -6.78 17.12
C THR A 158 -19.09 -6.70 18.40
N SER A 159 -19.18 -7.80 19.18
CA SER A 159 -19.79 -7.79 20.51
C SER A 159 -18.91 -7.14 21.57
N SER A 160 -17.62 -7.03 21.36
CA SER A 160 -16.68 -6.34 22.26
C SER A 160 -16.33 -4.94 21.76
N ALA A 161 -16.00 -4.80 20.49
CA ALA A 161 -15.73 -3.51 19.86
C ALA A 161 -16.10 -3.53 18.38
N THR A 162 -16.70 -2.45 17.89
CA THR A 162 -16.94 -2.23 16.46
C THR A 162 -15.93 -1.24 15.89
N ILE A 163 -15.73 -1.28 14.56
CA ILE A 163 -14.89 -0.34 13.84
C ILE A 163 -15.64 0.15 12.61
N ASN A 164 -15.58 1.43 12.33
CA ASN A 164 -16.14 2.00 11.10
C ASN A 164 -15.29 1.54 9.91
N SER A 165 -15.93 0.87 8.94
CA SER A 165 -15.24 0.24 7.81
C SER A 165 -14.50 1.21 6.89
N SER A 166 -14.88 2.50 6.87
CA SER A 166 -14.32 3.50 5.96
C SER A 166 -13.23 4.36 6.61
N ASN A 167 -13.39 4.73 7.90
CA ASN A 167 -12.48 5.66 8.56
C ASN A 167 -11.71 5.08 9.75
N GLY A 168 -11.99 3.81 10.13
CA GLY A 168 -11.29 3.14 11.21
C GLY A 168 -11.64 3.60 12.63
N ALA A 169 -12.70 4.40 12.81
CA ALA A 169 -13.14 4.83 14.14
C ALA A 169 -13.67 3.64 14.95
N VAL A 170 -13.17 3.45 16.16
CA VAL A 170 -13.52 2.33 17.04
C VAL A 170 -14.57 2.76 18.08
N THR A 171 -15.54 1.89 18.32
CA THR A 171 -16.53 2.03 19.39
C THR A 171 -16.46 0.82 20.31
N LEU A 172 -16.24 1.05 21.60
CA LEU A 172 -16.25 0.01 22.63
C LEU A 172 -17.69 -0.38 22.94
N VAL A 173 -18.03 -1.68 22.84
CA VAL A 173 -19.37 -2.21 23.06
C VAL A 173 -19.48 -2.91 24.41
N ARG A 174 -18.47 -3.70 24.77
CA ARG A 174 -18.45 -4.49 26.00
C ARG A 174 -17.01 -4.88 26.36
N VAL A 175 -16.79 -5.19 27.64
CA VAL A 175 -15.55 -5.81 28.14
C VAL A 175 -15.23 -7.08 27.34
N GLY A 176 -13.98 -7.25 26.93
CA GLY A 176 -13.52 -8.38 26.14
C GLY A 176 -12.39 -7.99 25.17
N ASN A 177 -12.08 -8.89 24.27
CA ASN A 177 -11.00 -8.71 23.30
C ASN A 177 -11.57 -8.71 21.87
N ALA A 178 -10.92 -7.95 21.00
CA ALA A 178 -11.14 -7.97 19.57
C ALA A 178 -9.81 -7.70 18.81
N THR A 179 -9.70 -8.23 17.59
CA THR A 179 -8.66 -7.83 16.62
C THR A 179 -9.27 -6.86 15.63
N MET A 180 -8.69 -5.68 15.52
CA MET A 180 -9.04 -4.67 14.53
C MET A 180 -8.10 -4.86 13.34
N SER A 181 -8.65 -5.03 12.16
CA SER A 181 -7.88 -5.27 10.93
C SER A 181 -8.20 -4.23 9.88
N VAL A 182 -7.22 -3.95 9.03
CA VAL A 182 -7.38 -3.18 7.80
C VAL A 182 -6.99 -4.05 6.61
N SER A 183 -7.77 -3.99 5.54
CA SER A 183 -7.41 -4.53 4.23
C SER A 183 -7.20 -3.39 3.26
N LEU A 184 -6.10 -3.43 2.53
CA LEU A 184 -5.77 -2.53 1.44
C LEU A 184 -6.03 -3.24 0.12
N ALA A 185 -6.82 -2.61 -0.74
CA ALA A 185 -7.02 -3.11 -2.10
C ALA A 185 -5.73 -2.97 -2.92
N GLU A 186 -5.53 -3.90 -3.85
CA GLU A 186 -4.47 -3.82 -4.84
C GLU A 186 -4.62 -2.57 -5.72
N THR A 187 -3.50 -1.99 -6.12
CA THR A 187 -3.41 -0.82 -7.01
C THR A 187 -2.53 -1.13 -8.22
N ASN A 188 -2.33 -0.15 -9.08
CA ASN A 188 -1.34 -0.27 -10.17
C ASN A 188 0.11 -0.26 -9.64
N GLU A 189 0.35 0.21 -8.40
CA GLU A 189 1.69 0.37 -7.82
C GLU A 189 2.04 -0.76 -6.84
N TYR A 190 1.04 -1.24 -6.08
CA TYR A 190 1.23 -2.15 -4.96
C TYR A 190 0.31 -3.35 -5.02
N THR A 191 0.74 -4.47 -4.45
CA THR A 191 -0.15 -5.61 -4.14
C THR A 191 -1.15 -5.22 -3.05
N SER A 192 -2.19 -6.05 -2.87
CA SER A 192 -3.04 -5.95 -1.68
C SER A 192 -2.23 -6.24 -0.41
N ALA A 193 -2.62 -5.65 0.70
CA ALA A 193 -2.00 -5.90 2.01
C ALA A 193 -3.04 -5.88 3.13
N THR A 194 -2.67 -6.44 4.27
CA THR A 194 -3.48 -6.41 5.49
C THR A 194 -2.59 -6.08 6.67
N ASP A 195 -3.16 -5.41 7.67
CA ASP A 195 -2.50 -5.17 8.95
C ASP A 195 -3.55 -5.22 10.07
N SER A 196 -3.12 -5.40 11.33
CA SER A 196 -4.03 -5.53 12.45
C SER A 196 -3.39 -5.18 13.78
N TYR A 197 -4.25 -4.83 14.75
CA TYR A 197 -3.87 -4.71 16.15
C TYR A 197 -4.93 -5.35 17.04
N THR A 198 -4.54 -5.71 18.28
CA THR A 198 -5.47 -6.23 19.29
C THR A 198 -5.92 -5.13 20.22
N ILE A 199 -7.20 -5.20 20.63
CA ILE A 199 -7.74 -4.35 21.69
C ILE A 199 -8.26 -5.22 22.83
N THR A 200 -7.84 -4.89 24.05
CA THR A 200 -8.31 -5.52 25.30
C THR A 200 -9.08 -4.50 26.11
N ILE A 201 -10.35 -4.73 26.33
CA ILE A 201 -11.27 -3.84 27.04
C ILE A 201 -11.49 -4.38 28.44
N SER A 202 -11.03 -3.65 29.44
CA SER A 202 -11.20 -3.96 30.86
C SER A 202 -12.43 -3.26 31.43
N PRO A 203 -13.04 -3.79 32.51
CA PRO A 203 -14.16 -3.12 33.19
C PRO A 203 -13.70 -1.82 33.83
N LYS A 204 -14.60 -0.83 33.85
CA LYS A 204 -14.41 0.38 34.62
C LYS A 204 -14.61 0.07 36.10
N THR A 205 -13.66 0.52 36.93
CA THR A 205 -13.80 0.36 38.37
C THR A 205 -14.94 1.25 38.88
N LEU A 206 -15.87 0.64 39.61
CA LEU A 206 -16.93 1.36 40.31
C LEU A 206 -16.48 1.57 41.77
N THR A 207 -16.48 2.83 42.21
CA THR A 207 -16.25 3.18 43.61
C THR A 207 -17.60 3.50 44.22
N ALA A 208 -18.02 2.71 45.20
CA ALA A 208 -19.21 2.98 45.99
C ALA A 208 -18.80 3.63 47.33
N THR A 209 -19.36 4.79 47.63
CA THR A 209 -19.16 5.45 48.92
C THR A 209 -20.42 5.27 49.76
N ALA A 210 -20.29 4.63 50.91
CA ALA A 210 -21.37 4.54 51.88
C ALA A 210 -21.23 5.66 52.91
N SER A 211 -22.31 6.39 53.14
CA SER A 211 -22.42 7.36 54.22
C SER A 211 -23.60 7.01 55.13
N ALA A 212 -23.42 7.15 56.42
CA ALA A 212 -24.48 7.02 57.39
C ALA A 212 -24.61 8.30 58.19
N SER A 213 -25.80 8.80 58.38
CA SER A 213 -26.08 9.91 59.27
C SER A 213 -26.06 9.45 60.75
N ASN A 214 -25.56 10.33 61.62
CA ASN A 214 -25.65 10.10 63.04
C ASN A 214 -27.13 9.93 63.44
N LYS A 215 -27.39 8.92 64.22
CA LYS A 215 -28.71 8.62 64.72
C LYS A 215 -28.77 8.86 66.24
N VAL A 216 -29.79 9.61 66.68
CA VAL A 216 -30.09 9.68 68.12
C VAL A 216 -30.55 8.30 68.60
N TYR A 217 -30.07 7.88 69.76
CA TYR A 217 -30.44 6.57 70.34
C TYR A 217 -31.94 6.46 70.52
N ASP A 218 -32.57 5.51 69.84
CA ASP A 218 -34.00 5.23 69.87
C ASP A 218 -34.28 3.77 70.25
N GLY A 219 -33.32 3.04 70.75
CA GLY A 219 -33.42 1.63 71.12
C GLY A 219 -33.38 0.65 69.94
N LEU A 220 -33.21 1.11 68.67
CA LEU A 220 -33.17 0.24 67.50
C LEU A 220 -31.75 0.16 66.96
N THR A 221 -31.43 -0.97 66.32
CA THR A 221 -30.14 -1.23 65.72
C THR A 221 -30.05 -0.78 64.21
N THR A 222 -31.15 -0.29 63.61
CA THR A 222 -31.21 0.13 62.22
C THR A 222 -30.78 1.58 62.06
N ALA A 223 -29.91 1.84 61.12
CA ALA A 223 -29.50 3.17 60.66
C ALA A 223 -29.86 3.37 59.18
N THR A 224 -30.22 4.62 58.80
CA THR A 224 -30.39 4.93 57.37
C THR A 224 -29.03 5.11 56.74
N THR A 225 -28.72 4.29 55.75
CA THR A 225 -27.50 4.37 54.95
C THR A 225 -27.84 4.82 53.53
N THR A 226 -27.05 5.67 52.98
CA THR A 226 -27.13 6.07 51.55
C THR A 226 -25.90 5.55 50.83
N LEU A 227 -26.11 4.85 49.71
CA LEU A 227 -25.06 4.43 48.81
C LEU A 227 -25.11 5.34 47.57
N THR A 228 -24.00 5.98 47.24
CA THR A 228 -23.84 6.83 46.06
C THR A 228 -22.67 6.37 45.22
#